data_474d8fcd71f2eeea46c870c34452e952
#
_entry.id   474d8fcd71f2eeea46c870c34452e952
#
_cell.length_a   1.000
_cell.length_b   1.000
_cell.length_c   1.000
_cell.angle_alpha   90.00
_cell.angle_beta   90.00
_cell.angle_gamma   90.00
#
_symmetry.space_group_name_H-M   'P 1'
#
loop_
_entity.id
_entity.type
_entity.pdbx_description
1 polymer ?
#
loop_
_entity_poly.entity_id
_entity_poly.type
_entity_poly.pdbx_seq_one_letter_code
_entity_poly.pdbx_strand_id
1 'polypeptide(L)'
;GHVTSRGIAGGHKQKYRYIDFKRRKWDVEGTVERIEYDPNRTAFIALVKYPDEELAYILAPQRLAVGDKVLAAKKTDVKPGNAMELGQMPVGTIVHNVEMKPMKGGQIARSAGTYVQVVGRDKGMVMVRLNSGEQRYIRSDCMATVGAVSNPDNQNQNLGKAGRSRWMGIRPLTRGVAKNPVDH
;
A
#
# COMPACT_ATOMS: atom_id res chain seq x y z
N GLY A 1 -26.07 -1.23 20.60
CA GLY A 1 -25.27 -1.98 19.65
C GLY A 1 -24.00 -2.56 20.26
N HIS A 2 -23.40 -3.47 19.52
CA HIS A 2 -22.13 -4.07 19.92
C HIS A 2 -20.94 -3.20 19.48
N VAL A 3 -19.93 -3.13 20.32
CA VAL A 3 -18.67 -2.49 19.96
C VAL A 3 -17.89 -3.41 19.05
N THR A 4 -17.75 -3.05 17.77
CA THR A 4 -17.02 -3.85 16.79
C THR A 4 -15.55 -3.42 16.69
N SER A 5 -15.24 -2.17 17.06
CA SER A 5 -13.89 -1.64 17.04
C SER A 5 -13.70 -0.69 18.23
N ARG A 6 -12.66 -0.94 19.01
CA ARG A 6 -12.37 -0.11 20.20
C ARG A 6 -11.36 0.98 19.84
N GLY A 7 -11.48 2.10 20.53
CA GLY A 7 -10.53 3.20 20.41
C GLY A 7 -10.66 4.01 19.13
N ILE A 8 -11.73 3.84 18.38
CA ILE A 8 -11.96 4.53 17.12
C ILE A 8 -13.33 5.21 17.16
N ALA A 9 -13.39 6.51 17.01
CA ALA A 9 -14.62 7.28 16.84
C ALA A 9 -14.31 8.74 16.56
N GLY A 10 -15.18 9.42 15.80
CA GLY A 10 -15.05 10.83 15.46
C GLY A 10 -13.91 11.06 14.46
N GLY A 11 -13.23 12.18 14.60
CA GLY A 11 -12.21 12.62 13.67
C GLY A 11 -12.77 13.49 12.57
N HIS A 12 -11.88 14.01 11.71
CA HIS A 12 -12.26 14.81 10.57
C HIS A 12 -12.91 13.95 9.48
N LYS A 13 -13.80 14.54 8.71
CA LYS A 13 -14.36 13.91 7.51
C LYS A 13 -13.24 13.63 6.52
N GLN A 14 -13.27 12.43 5.96
CA GLN A 14 -12.27 11.98 5.00
C GLN A 14 -12.96 11.54 3.72
N LYS A 15 -12.65 12.23 2.62
CA LYS A 15 -13.22 11.90 1.32
C LYS A 15 -12.57 10.63 0.80
N TYR A 16 -13.39 9.64 0.47
CA TYR A 16 -12.89 8.37 -0.06
C TYR A 16 -12.44 8.51 -1.50
N ARG A 17 -11.28 7.92 -1.82
CA ARG A 17 -10.75 7.81 -3.17
C ARG A 17 -10.59 6.34 -3.52
N TYR A 18 -11.02 5.99 -4.72
CA TYR A 18 -10.95 4.61 -5.17
C TYR A 18 -9.56 4.32 -5.72
N ILE A 19 -8.85 3.37 -5.10
CA ILE A 19 -7.49 3.00 -5.50
C ILE A 19 -7.54 1.69 -6.28
N ASP A 20 -6.86 1.66 -7.42
CA ASP A 20 -6.71 0.46 -8.23
C ASP A 20 -5.63 -0.44 -7.65
N PHE A 21 -6.01 -1.33 -6.73
CA PHE A 21 -5.09 -2.27 -6.12
C PHE A 21 -4.79 -3.49 -7.00
N LYS A 22 -5.61 -3.74 -8.01
CA LYS A 22 -5.45 -4.93 -8.86
C LYS A 22 -4.50 -4.71 -10.02
N ARG A 23 -4.42 -3.49 -10.54
CA ARG A 23 -3.56 -3.16 -11.69
C ARG A 23 -3.77 -4.12 -12.86
N ARG A 24 -5.02 -4.31 -13.27
CA ARG A 24 -5.39 -5.28 -14.32
C ARG A 24 -5.64 -4.67 -15.71
N LYS A 25 -5.42 -3.38 -15.87
CA LYS A 25 -5.43 -2.75 -17.19
C LYS A 25 -4.08 -3.01 -17.86
N TRP A 26 -3.95 -4.22 -18.38
CA TRP A 26 -2.67 -4.72 -18.89
C TRP A 26 -2.34 -4.15 -20.26
N ASP A 27 -1.03 -3.96 -20.50
CA ASP A 27 -0.45 -3.55 -21.77
C ASP A 27 -0.92 -2.17 -22.24
N VAL A 28 -1.45 -1.35 -21.33
CA VAL A 28 -1.84 0.04 -21.59
C VAL A 28 -0.99 0.95 -20.71
N GLU A 29 -0.11 1.73 -21.36
CA GLU A 29 0.75 2.67 -20.66
C GLU A 29 -0.05 3.88 -20.21
N GLY A 30 0.03 4.21 -18.91
CA GLY A 30 -0.56 5.41 -18.34
C GLY A 30 0.51 6.45 -18.02
N THR A 31 0.08 7.71 -17.95
CA THR A 31 0.93 8.83 -17.56
C THR A 31 0.51 9.34 -16.20
N VAL A 32 1.46 9.57 -15.31
CA VAL A 32 1.21 10.17 -14.00
C VAL A 32 0.86 11.64 -14.20
N GLU A 33 -0.38 12.01 -13.91
CA GLU A 33 -0.86 13.41 -14.00
C GLU A 33 -0.43 14.23 -12.80
N ARG A 34 -0.54 13.66 -11.60
CA ARG A 34 -0.16 14.33 -10.36
C ARG A 34 -0.05 13.33 -9.22
N ILE A 35 0.69 13.74 -8.18
CA ILE A 35 0.78 13.03 -6.91
C ILE A 35 -0.13 13.76 -5.92
N GLU A 36 -0.99 13.01 -5.23
CA GLU A 36 -1.99 13.59 -4.33
C GLU A 36 -1.87 13.04 -2.91
N TYR A 37 -2.33 13.83 -1.96
CA TYR A 37 -2.55 13.41 -0.59
C TYR A 37 -3.87 12.66 -0.48
N ASP A 38 -3.87 11.50 0.21
CA ASP A 38 -5.10 10.77 0.52
C ASP A 38 -5.27 10.69 2.04
N PRO A 39 -6.36 11.25 2.59
CA PRO A 39 -6.59 11.22 4.03
C PRO A 39 -6.90 9.83 4.59
N ASN A 40 -7.19 8.84 3.72
CA ASN A 40 -7.57 7.50 4.13
C ASN A 40 -6.38 6.55 4.31
N ARG A 41 -5.17 7.02 4.01
CA ARG A 41 -3.95 6.21 4.09
C ARG A 41 -2.73 7.06 4.38
N THR A 42 -1.66 6.43 4.78
CA THR A 42 -0.40 7.13 5.09
C THR A 42 0.44 7.41 3.85
N ALA A 43 0.27 6.61 2.80
CA ALA A 43 0.98 6.77 1.53
C ALA A 43 0.37 7.87 0.67
N PHE A 44 1.17 8.48 -0.20
CA PHE A 44 0.66 9.33 -1.27
C PHE A 44 0.07 8.47 -2.38
N ILE A 45 -0.82 9.05 -3.16
CA ILE A 45 -1.42 8.38 -4.32
C ILE A 45 -1.08 9.16 -5.59
N ALA A 46 -1.08 8.45 -6.71
CA ALA A 46 -0.81 9.03 -8.02
C ALA A 46 -2.06 8.91 -8.89
N LEU A 47 -2.44 10.01 -9.54
CA LEU A 47 -3.49 10.01 -10.55
C LEU A 47 -2.86 9.66 -11.90
N VAL A 48 -3.31 8.57 -12.49
CA VAL A 48 -2.80 8.06 -13.76
C VAL A 48 -3.86 8.24 -14.83
N LYS A 49 -3.47 8.83 -15.95
CA LYS A 49 -4.32 8.99 -17.13
C LYS A 49 -3.88 8.03 -18.23
N TYR A 50 -4.79 7.23 -18.70
CA TYR A 50 -4.57 6.29 -19.81
C TYR A 50 -4.93 6.93 -21.16
N PRO A 51 -4.44 6.37 -22.30
CA PRO A 51 -4.72 6.93 -23.62
C PRO A 51 -6.20 7.01 -23.99
N ASP A 52 -7.04 6.18 -23.39
CA ASP A 52 -8.50 6.18 -23.61
C ASP A 52 -9.25 7.19 -22.71
N GLU A 53 -8.53 8.16 -22.12
CA GLU A 53 -9.05 9.18 -21.21
C GLU A 53 -9.52 8.64 -19.86
N GLU A 54 -9.36 7.34 -19.58
CA GLU A 54 -9.67 6.76 -18.28
C GLU A 54 -8.64 7.23 -17.23
N LEU A 55 -9.16 7.60 -16.05
CA LEU A 55 -8.35 8.01 -14.90
C LEU A 55 -8.42 6.95 -13.82
N ALA A 56 -7.28 6.67 -13.18
CA ALA A 56 -7.21 5.75 -12.05
C ALA A 56 -6.21 6.25 -11.01
N TYR A 57 -6.49 5.98 -9.74
CA TYR A 57 -5.52 6.21 -8.67
C TYR A 57 -4.74 4.94 -8.39
N ILE A 58 -3.44 5.07 -8.19
CA ILE A 58 -2.56 4.00 -7.71
C ILE A 58 -1.80 4.51 -6.50
N LEU A 59 -1.27 3.59 -5.69
CA LEU A 59 -0.32 3.98 -4.65
C LEU A 59 0.93 4.55 -5.33
N ALA A 60 1.41 5.69 -4.82
CA ALA A 60 2.61 6.30 -5.37
C ALA A 60 3.84 5.67 -4.71
N PRO A 61 4.72 5.01 -5.47
CA PRO A 61 6.01 4.57 -4.95
C PRO A 61 6.97 5.75 -4.81
N GLN A 62 8.03 5.54 -4.03
CA GLN A 62 9.13 6.51 -3.97
C GLN A 62 9.72 6.71 -5.36
N ARG A 63 10.16 7.93 -5.66
CA ARG A 63 10.77 8.34 -6.93
C ARG A 63 9.84 8.41 -8.12
N LEU A 64 8.54 8.15 -7.94
CA LEU A 64 7.57 8.40 -9.00
C LEU A 64 7.29 9.90 -9.10
N ALA A 65 7.39 10.46 -10.29
CA ALA A 65 7.20 11.88 -10.55
C ALA A 65 6.08 12.12 -11.56
N VAL A 66 5.56 13.33 -11.58
CA VAL A 66 4.58 13.78 -12.58
C VAL A 66 5.21 13.65 -13.97
N GLY A 67 4.45 13.08 -14.90
CA GLY A 67 4.90 12.84 -16.27
C GLY A 67 5.52 11.47 -16.49
N ASP A 68 5.82 10.72 -15.43
CA ASP A 68 6.34 9.36 -15.55
C ASP A 68 5.29 8.44 -16.17
N LYS A 69 5.78 7.44 -16.89
CA LYS A 69 4.93 6.40 -17.49
C LYS A 69 4.87 5.20 -16.57
N VAL A 70 3.68 4.63 -16.42
CA VAL A 70 3.47 3.40 -15.65
C VAL A 70 2.73 2.38 -16.50
N LEU A 71 3.10 1.13 -16.36
CA LEU A 71 2.55 0.03 -17.15
C LEU A 71 2.27 -1.17 -16.24
N ALA A 72 1.15 -1.81 -16.45
CA ALA A 72 0.83 -3.10 -15.84
C ALA A 72 0.81 -4.15 -16.93
N ALA A 73 1.54 -5.24 -16.74
CA ALA A 73 1.60 -6.35 -17.69
C ALA A 73 2.07 -7.61 -16.97
N LYS A 74 2.04 -8.75 -17.62
CA LYS A 74 2.64 -9.97 -17.06
C LYS A 74 4.13 -9.79 -16.83
N LYS A 75 4.81 -9.12 -17.74
CA LYS A 75 6.23 -8.77 -17.65
C LYS A 75 6.42 -7.37 -18.22
N THR A 76 7.17 -6.55 -17.53
CA THR A 76 7.50 -5.19 -17.94
C THR A 76 8.86 -4.79 -17.40
N ASP A 77 9.35 -3.61 -17.76
CA ASP A 77 10.59 -3.07 -17.21
C ASP A 77 10.48 -2.86 -15.70
N VAL A 78 11.59 -3.05 -15.00
CA VAL A 78 11.68 -2.86 -13.55
C VAL A 78 11.87 -1.38 -13.27
N LYS A 79 10.77 -0.64 -13.25
CA LYS A 79 10.73 0.80 -12.96
C LYS A 79 9.67 1.07 -11.90
N PRO A 80 9.88 2.05 -11.00
CA PRO A 80 8.87 2.40 -10.01
C PRO A 80 7.51 2.70 -10.64
N GLY A 81 6.47 2.09 -10.10
CA GLY A 81 5.10 2.23 -10.58
C GLY A 81 4.66 1.15 -11.57
N ASN A 82 5.57 0.43 -12.18
CA ASN A 82 5.21 -0.68 -13.07
C ASN A 82 4.76 -1.89 -12.26
N ALA A 83 3.69 -2.54 -12.69
CA ALA A 83 3.17 -3.74 -12.06
C ALA A 83 3.37 -4.96 -12.96
N MET A 84 3.81 -6.07 -12.38
CA MET A 84 4.00 -7.31 -13.10
C MET A 84 3.85 -8.52 -12.17
N GLU A 85 3.83 -9.71 -12.75
CA GLU A 85 3.82 -10.93 -11.96
C GLU A 85 5.15 -11.11 -11.20
N LEU A 86 5.08 -11.58 -9.97
CA LEU A 86 6.27 -11.80 -9.13
C LEU A 86 7.28 -12.75 -9.79
N GLY A 87 6.79 -13.77 -10.48
CA GLY A 87 7.64 -14.73 -11.16
C GLY A 87 8.50 -14.15 -12.28
N GLN A 88 8.15 -12.97 -12.77
CA GLN A 88 8.89 -12.31 -13.85
C GLN A 88 9.89 -11.26 -13.33
N MET A 89 9.93 -11.05 -12.04
CA MET A 89 10.83 -10.05 -11.44
C MET A 89 12.19 -10.65 -11.12
N PRO A 90 13.28 -9.90 -11.33
CA PRO A 90 14.61 -10.33 -10.88
C PRO A 90 14.68 -10.48 -9.37
N VAL A 91 15.50 -11.39 -8.89
CA VAL A 91 15.81 -11.51 -7.45
C VAL A 91 16.44 -10.21 -6.97
N GLY A 92 16.00 -9.75 -5.80
CA GLY A 92 16.44 -8.49 -5.21
C GLY A 92 15.52 -7.30 -5.50
N THR A 93 14.51 -7.47 -6.37
CA THR A 93 13.57 -6.39 -6.69
C THR A 93 12.77 -5.98 -5.46
N ILE A 94 12.67 -4.67 -5.25
CA ILE A 94 11.84 -4.07 -4.19
C ILE A 94 10.47 -3.79 -4.78
N VAL A 95 9.44 -4.26 -4.11
CA VAL A 95 8.04 -4.14 -4.58
C VAL A 95 7.10 -3.73 -3.46
N HIS A 96 5.91 -3.31 -3.83
CA HIS A 96 4.82 -3.01 -2.91
C HIS A 96 3.49 -3.42 -3.53
N ASN A 97 2.41 -3.30 -2.78
CA ASN A 97 1.06 -3.66 -3.24
C ASN A 97 1.01 -5.09 -3.78
N VAL A 98 1.52 -6.03 -2.98
CA VAL A 98 1.70 -7.43 -3.40
C VAL A 98 0.42 -8.22 -3.15
N GLU A 99 -0.02 -8.97 -4.16
CA GLU A 99 -1.15 -9.88 -4.00
C GLU A 99 -0.77 -11.13 -3.21
N MET A 100 -1.68 -11.58 -2.37
CA MET A 100 -1.53 -12.88 -1.68
C MET A 100 -2.12 -14.01 -2.51
N LYS A 101 -3.15 -13.71 -3.30
CA LYS A 101 -3.80 -14.64 -4.23
C LYS A 101 -3.98 -13.93 -5.56
N PRO A 102 -3.80 -14.65 -6.69
CA PRO A 102 -3.98 -14.03 -8.01
C PRO A 102 -5.37 -13.42 -8.17
N MET A 103 -5.45 -12.27 -8.81
CA MET A 103 -6.69 -11.54 -9.13
C MET A 103 -7.41 -10.92 -7.94
N LYS A 104 -6.94 -11.11 -6.72
CA LYS A 104 -7.61 -10.58 -5.53
C LYS A 104 -7.30 -9.10 -5.25
N GLY A 105 -6.21 -8.58 -5.77
CA GLY A 105 -5.72 -7.23 -5.51
C GLY A 105 -4.63 -7.22 -4.44
N GLY A 106 -3.81 -6.18 -4.45
CA GLY A 106 -2.70 -6.05 -3.52
C GLY A 106 -3.15 -5.91 -2.08
N GLN A 107 -2.47 -6.59 -1.17
CA GLN A 107 -2.76 -6.58 0.26
C GLN A 107 -1.54 -6.31 1.12
N ILE A 108 -0.36 -6.65 0.65
CA ILE A 108 0.90 -6.54 1.40
C ILE A 108 1.65 -5.30 0.94
N ALA A 109 2.26 -4.57 1.89
CA ALA A 109 3.08 -3.38 1.66
C ALA A 109 2.31 -2.27 0.94
N ARG A 110 1.30 -1.73 1.62
CA ARG A 110 0.50 -0.59 1.14
C ARG A 110 0.69 0.65 2.00
N SER A 111 1.20 0.52 3.21
CA SER A 111 1.44 1.66 4.11
C SER A 111 2.70 2.44 3.71
N ALA A 112 2.75 3.70 4.15
CA ALA A 112 3.89 4.58 3.85
C ALA A 112 5.23 3.94 4.20
N GLY A 113 6.18 4.00 3.28
CA GLY A 113 7.54 3.54 3.47
C GLY A 113 7.73 2.02 3.44
N THR A 114 6.67 1.23 3.37
CA THR A 114 6.79 -0.23 3.38
C THR A 114 7.20 -0.79 2.03
N TYR A 115 7.81 -1.97 2.06
CA TYR A 115 8.20 -2.68 0.84
C TYR A 115 8.38 -4.16 1.13
N VAL A 116 8.47 -4.94 0.07
CA VAL A 116 8.74 -6.37 0.07
C VAL A 116 9.88 -6.61 -0.90
N GLN A 117 10.81 -7.47 -0.53
CA GLN A 117 11.93 -7.84 -1.42
C GLN A 117 11.75 -9.24 -1.95
N VAL A 118 11.94 -9.41 -3.25
CA VAL A 118 11.98 -10.73 -3.90
C VAL A 118 13.33 -11.38 -3.57
N VAL A 119 13.30 -12.54 -2.92
CA VAL A 119 14.50 -13.20 -2.42
C VAL A 119 14.90 -14.40 -3.28
N GLY A 120 13.94 -15.11 -3.83
CA GLY A 120 14.22 -16.28 -4.66
C GLY A 120 12.95 -16.86 -5.29
N ARG A 121 13.14 -17.90 -6.10
CA ARG A 121 12.05 -18.60 -6.78
C ARG A 121 12.21 -20.11 -6.60
N ASP A 122 11.10 -20.81 -6.47
CA ASP A 122 11.10 -22.27 -6.38
C ASP A 122 9.74 -22.83 -6.83
N LYS A 123 9.75 -23.67 -7.85
CA LYS A 123 8.59 -24.47 -8.30
C LYS A 123 7.28 -23.70 -8.42
N GLY A 124 7.27 -22.58 -9.13
CA GLY A 124 6.08 -21.78 -9.35
C GLY A 124 5.70 -20.89 -8.17
N MET A 125 6.54 -20.81 -7.15
CA MET A 125 6.41 -19.93 -6.00
C MET A 125 7.58 -18.95 -5.97
N VAL A 126 7.35 -17.79 -5.38
CA VAL A 126 8.38 -16.77 -5.16
C VAL A 126 8.52 -16.56 -3.67
N MET A 127 9.76 -16.64 -3.17
CA MET A 127 10.07 -16.31 -1.80
C MET A 127 10.27 -14.81 -1.68
N VAL A 128 9.56 -14.18 -0.76
CA VAL A 128 9.64 -12.76 -0.49
C VAL A 128 9.95 -12.51 0.98
N ARG A 129 10.69 -11.42 1.23
CA ARG A 129 10.93 -10.93 2.59
C ARG A 129 10.02 -9.75 2.84
N LEU A 130 9.14 -9.87 3.83
CA LEU A 130 8.20 -8.83 4.22
C LEU A 130 8.90 -7.74 5.03
N ASN A 131 8.23 -6.60 5.20
CA ASN A 131 8.76 -5.48 5.98
C ASN A 131 9.06 -5.85 7.45
N SER A 132 8.35 -6.83 7.98
CA SER A 132 8.59 -7.37 9.34
C SER A 132 9.84 -8.24 9.45
N GLY A 133 10.47 -8.60 8.33
CA GLY A 133 11.57 -9.54 8.27
C GLY A 133 11.16 -10.99 8.01
N GLU A 134 9.88 -11.29 8.09
CA GLU A 134 9.35 -12.63 7.79
C GLU A 134 9.56 -12.97 6.31
N GLN A 135 9.94 -14.22 6.05
CA GLN A 135 10.04 -14.74 4.70
C GLN A 135 8.82 -15.62 4.41
N ARG A 136 8.26 -15.45 3.23
CA ARG A 136 7.03 -16.13 2.85
C ARG A 136 7.04 -16.50 1.37
N TYR A 137 6.45 -17.65 1.04
CA TYR A 137 6.22 -18.04 -0.36
C TYR A 137 4.88 -17.48 -0.85
N ILE A 138 4.91 -16.92 -2.05
CA ILE A 138 3.72 -16.40 -2.75
C ILE A 138 3.72 -16.98 -4.15
N ARG A 139 2.56 -17.28 -4.71
CA ARG A 139 2.45 -17.81 -6.07
C ARG A 139 3.07 -16.83 -7.06
N SER A 140 3.77 -17.37 -8.07
CA SER A 140 4.49 -16.56 -9.05
C SER A 140 3.57 -15.74 -9.96
N ASP A 141 2.29 -16.10 -10.08
CA ASP A 141 1.30 -15.36 -10.88
C ASP A 141 0.62 -14.22 -10.12
N CYS A 142 0.95 -14.02 -8.85
CA CYS A 142 0.52 -12.84 -8.10
C CYS A 142 1.20 -11.58 -8.62
N MET A 143 0.43 -10.49 -8.72
CA MET A 143 0.94 -9.19 -9.16
C MET A 143 1.57 -8.41 -8.01
N ALA A 144 2.56 -7.62 -8.34
CA ALA A 144 3.17 -6.66 -7.44
C ALA A 144 3.61 -5.43 -8.23
N THR A 145 3.75 -4.30 -7.56
CA THR A 145 4.21 -3.06 -8.17
C THR A 145 5.63 -2.75 -7.73
N VAL A 146 6.48 -2.39 -8.68
CA VAL A 146 7.90 -2.10 -8.42
C VAL A 146 8.06 -0.83 -7.60
N GLY A 147 8.95 -0.87 -6.62
CA GLY A 147 9.30 0.26 -5.76
C GLY A 147 8.84 0.10 -4.32
N ALA A 148 9.33 0.96 -3.46
CA ALA A 148 8.84 1.09 -2.09
C ALA A 148 7.76 2.16 -2.03
N VAL A 149 6.82 2.04 -1.08
CA VAL A 149 5.73 3.00 -0.92
C VAL A 149 6.27 4.36 -0.49
N SER A 150 5.65 5.42 -0.98
CA SER A 150 6.02 6.81 -0.69
C SER A 150 5.85 7.20 0.78
N ASN A 151 6.34 8.39 1.12
CA ASN A 151 6.20 9.01 2.44
C ASN A 151 6.87 8.22 3.57
N PRO A 152 8.16 7.81 3.43
CA PRO A 152 8.82 6.99 4.45
C PRO A 152 8.96 7.71 5.80
N ASP A 153 8.94 9.04 5.83
CA ASP A 153 9.08 9.84 7.06
C ASP A 153 7.81 9.89 7.90
N ASN A 154 6.71 9.28 7.45
CA ASN A 154 5.47 9.29 8.20
C ASN A 154 5.63 8.67 9.61
N GLN A 155 6.45 7.64 9.74
CA GLN A 155 6.71 6.99 11.02
C GLN A 155 7.43 7.88 12.03
N ASN A 156 8.13 8.91 11.56
CA ASN A 156 8.89 9.85 12.39
C ASN A 156 8.04 11.03 12.86
N GLN A 157 6.77 11.05 12.50
CA GLN A 157 5.87 12.15 12.85
C GLN A 157 5.57 12.17 14.34
N ASN A 158 5.75 13.33 14.96
CA ASN A 158 5.36 13.55 16.35
C ASN A 158 4.02 14.31 16.38
N LEU A 159 3.01 13.72 16.98
CA LEU A 159 1.67 14.32 17.06
C LEU A 159 1.63 15.55 17.97
N GLY A 160 2.47 15.59 18.99
CA GLY A 160 2.64 16.73 19.87
C GLY A 160 1.58 16.90 20.95
N LYS A 161 0.33 16.56 20.71
CA LYS A 161 -0.75 16.69 21.69
C LYS A 161 -1.85 15.64 21.48
N ALA A 162 -2.56 15.31 22.56
CA ALA A 162 -3.64 14.33 22.55
C ALA A 162 -4.81 14.73 21.62
N GLY A 163 -5.09 16.03 21.50
CA GLY A 163 -6.13 16.53 20.60
C GLY A 163 -5.92 16.14 19.15
N ARG A 164 -4.68 16.08 18.71
CA ARG A 164 -4.36 15.67 17.33
C ARG A 164 -4.72 14.21 17.07
N SER A 165 -4.49 13.32 18.04
CA SER A 165 -4.95 11.93 17.95
C SER A 165 -6.47 11.84 17.85
N ARG A 166 -7.19 12.69 18.60
CA ARG A 166 -8.65 12.75 18.53
C ARG A 166 -9.14 13.21 17.16
N TRP A 167 -8.46 14.17 16.53
CA TRP A 167 -8.77 14.60 15.16
C TRP A 167 -8.62 13.47 14.14
N MET A 168 -7.72 12.54 14.40
CA MET A 168 -7.51 11.37 13.56
C MET A 168 -8.52 10.24 13.82
N GLY A 169 -9.45 10.44 14.74
CA GLY A 169 -10.45 9.44 15.08
C GLY A 169 -10.01 8.44 16.13
N ILE A 170 -8.86 8.66 16.75
CA ILE A 170 -8.33 7.77 17.80
C ILE A 170 -8.87 8.24 19.16
N ARG A 171 -9.49 7.32 19.88
CA ARG A 171 -9.97 7.59 21.23
C ARG A 171 -9.04 6.99 22.28
N PRO A 172 -9.03 7.56 23.50
CA PRO A 172 -8.24 6.98 24.59
C PRO A 172 -8.64 5.53 24.85
N LEU A 173 -7.64 4.71 25.12
CA LEU A 173 -7.83 3.30 25.48
C LEU A 173 -7.64 3.14 26.98
N THR A 174 -8.56 2.43 27.63
CA THR A 174 -8.46 2.09 29.04
C THR A 174 -8.10 0.61 29.17
N ARG A 175 -7.12 0.31 29.99
CA ARG A 175 -6.73 -1.08 30.27
C ARG A 175 -7.90 -1.84 30.91
N GLY A 176 -8.04 -3.13 30.59
CA GLY A 176 -9.11 -3.96 31.16
C GLY A 176 -9.08 -3.99 32.70
N VAL A 177 -7.89 -4.04 33.29
CA VAL A 177 -7.72 -3.99 34.75
C VAL A 177 -8.33 -2.73 35.36
N ALA A 178 -8.17 -1.58 34.71
CA ALA A 178 -8.70 -0.32 35.21
C ALA A 178 -10.24 -0.24 35.16
N LYS A 179 -10.87 -1.12 34.40
CA LYS A 179 -12.34 -1.21 34.29
C LYS A 179 -12.97 -2.18 35.28
N ASN A 180 -12.17 -2.97 35.96
CA ASN A 180 -12.64 -3.98 36.88
C ASN A 180 -12.84 -3.35 38.26
N PRO A 181 -14.10 -3.33 38.82
CA PRO A 181 -14.36 -2.73 40.13
C PRO A 181 -13.56 -3.34 41.28
N VAL A 182 -13.16 -4.61 41.15
CA VAL A 182 -12.38 -5.30 42.19
C VAL A 182 -10.97 -4.70 42.32
N ASP A 183 -10.41 -4.18 41.24
CA ASP A 183 -9.05 -3.64 41.20
C ASP A 183 -8.98 -2.16 41.55
N HIS A 184 -10.15 -1.53 41.74
CA HIS A 184 -10.28 -0.11 42.11
C HIS A 184 -11.32 0.05 43.25
#